data_c53f734558c76b27ef60ba633d66eaa9
#
_entry.id   c53f734558c76b27ef60ba633d66eaa9
#
_cell.length_a   1.000
_cell.length_b   1.000
_cell.length_c   1.000
_cell.angle_alpha   90.00
_cell.angle_beta   90.00
_cell.angle_gamma   90.00
#
_symmetry.space_group_name_H-M   'P 1'
#
loop_
_entity.id
_entity.type
_entity.pdbx_description
1 polymer ?
#
loop_
_entity_poly.entity_id
_entity_poly.type
_entity_poly.pdbx_seq_one_letter_code
_entity_poly.pdbx_strand_id
1 'polypeptide(L)'
;MNKTNKTALITGASSGLGMELARLHAANGDNLVLVARSVSKMEELKAELEKAYGIQVMVIGKDLSHPEAPAQVYFEVKNAGIEIEYLINNAGFGGRGTFAERPMEQEMMMINVDIVAL
;
A
#
# COMPACT_ATOMS: atom_id res chain seq x y z
N MET A 1 19.14 -7.16 9.91
CA MET A 1 18.21 -6.31 9.15
C MET A 1 17.30 -5.55 10.09
N ASN A 2 17.22 -4.26 9.93
CA ASN A 2 16.44 -3.41 10.81
C ASN A 2 15.01 -3.31 10.35
N LYS A 3 14.09 -3.77 11.18
CA LYS A 3 12.66 -3.61 10.93
C LYS A 3 12.17 -2.39 11.66
N THR A 4 11.36 -1.59 11.00
CA THR A 4 10.86 -0.35 11.59
C THR A 4 9.58 -0.55 12.39
N ASN A 5 8.87 -1.65 12.14
CA ASN A 5 7.53 -1.92 12.66
C ASN A 5 6.50 -0.90 12.14
N LYS A 6 6.88 -0.15 11.12
CA LYS A 6 5.97 0.76 10.44
C LYS A 6 5.41 0.07 9.22
N THR A 7 4.24 0.50 8.79
CA THR A 7 3.57 -0.11 7.65
C THR A 7 3.24 0.94 6.62
N ALA A 8 3.57 0.65 5.37
CA ALA A 8 3.22 1.48 4.24
C ALA A 8 2.11 0.80 3.44
N LEU A 9 1.07 1.55 3.13
CA LEU A 9 0.01 1.08 2.24
C LEU A 9 0.25 1.70 0.87
N ILE A 10 0.36 0.85 -0.14
CA ILE A 10 0.68 1.30 -1.49
C ILE A 10 -0.45 0.88 -2.42
N THR A 11 -1.10 1.85 -3.03
CA THR A 11 -2.11 1.56 -4.04
C THR A 11 -1.45 1.47 -5.41
N GLY A 12 -2.09 0.76 -6.33
CA GLY A 12 -1.49 0.52 -7.64
C GLY A 12 -0.21 -0.28 -7.56
N ALA A 13 -0.13 -1.17 -6.58
CA ALA A 13 1.12 -1.87 -6.25
C ALA A 13 1.55 -2.87 -7.30
N SER A 14 0.67 -3.21 -8.25
CA SER A 14 1.04 -4.13 -9.33
C SER A 14 1.64 -3.43 -10.54
N SER A 15 1.68 -2.10 -10.55
CA SER A 15 2.33 -1.34 -11.62
C SER A 15 3.83 -1.30 -11.39
N GLY A 16 4.58 -0.95 -12.45
CA GLY A 16 6.03 -0.85 -12.33
C GLY A 16 6.48 0.10 -11.22
N LEU A 17 5.88 1.28 -11.20
CA LEU A 17 6.24 2.26 -10.17
C LEU A 17 5.80 1.81 -8.78
N GLY A 18 4.59 1.25 -8.67
CA GLY A 18 4.11 0.76 -7.39
C GLY A 18 4.98 -0.35 -6.83
N MET A 19 5.44 -1.26 -7.69
CA MET A 19 6.33 -2.33 -7.28
C MET A 19 7.67 -1.78 -6.80
N GLU A 20 8.21 -0.77 -7.49
CA GLU A 20 9.46 -0.14 -7.05
C GLU A 20 9.32 0.52 -5.69
N LEU A 21 8.20 1.19 -5.46
CA LEU A 21 7.95 1.82 -4.17
C LEU A 21 7.84 0.77 -3.06
N ALA A 22 7.20 -0.35 -3.37
CA ALA A 22 7.10 -1.44 -2.41
C ALA A 22 8.49 -1.97 -2.06
N ARG A 23 9.35 -2.12 -3.06
CA ARG A 23 10.71 -2.58 -2.81
C ARG A 23 11.51 -1.62 -1.96
N LEU A 24 11.34 -0.31 -2.20
CA LEU A 24 12.03 0.70 -1.42
C LEU A 24 11.62 0.65 0.05
N HIS A 25 10.33 0.57 0.32
CA HIS A 25 9.86 0.49 1.70
C HIS A 25 10.28 -0.82 2.36
N ALA A 26 10.22 -1.92 1.63
CA ALA A 26 10.65 -3.21 2.15
C ALA A 26 12.14 -3.17 2.52
N ALA A 27 12.96 -2.57 1.67
CA ALA A 27 14.39 -2.46 1.93
C ALA A 27 14.67 -1.59 3.15
N ASN A 28 13.77 -0.66 3.46
CA ASN A 28 13.88 0.16 4.65
C ASN A 28 13.43 -0.58 5.92
N GLY A 29 12.86 -1.76 5.77
CA GLY A 29 12.39 -2.54 6.91
C GLY A 29 10.93 -2.34 7.25
N ASP A 30 10.18 -1.67 6.38
CA ASP A 30 8.76 -1.41 6.61
C ASP A 30 7.92 -2.60 6.18
N ASN A 31 6.84 -2.84 6.92
CA ASN A 31 5.81 -3.78 6.48
C ASN A 31 4.96 -3.11 5.40
N LEU A 32 4.23 -3.91 4.64
CA LEU A 32 3.50 -3.39 3.49
C LEU A 32 2.05 -3.88 3.48
N VAL A 33 1.16 -3.02 3.01
CA VAL A 33 -0.15 -3.41 2.53
C VAL A 33 -0.20 -3.02 1.05
N LEU A 34 -0.35 -3.99 0.18
CA LEU A 34 -0.33 -3.78 -1.26
C LEU A 34 -1.76 -3.88 -1.79
N VAL A 35 -2.20 -2.86 -2.50
CA VAL A 35 -3.56 -2.78 -3.01
C VAL A 35 -3.53 -2.60 -4.52
N ALA A 36 -4.12 -3.51 -5.26
CA ALA A 36 -4.27 -3.42 -6.70
C ALA A 36 -5.24 -4.48 -7.18
N ARG A 37 -5.57 -4.43 -8.47
CA ARG A 37 -6.46 -5.43 -9.05
C ARG A 37 -5.77 -6.77 -9.29
N SER A 38 -4.49 -6.74 -9.63
CA SER A 38 -3.77 -7.96 -9.99
C SER A 38 -3.17 -8.63 -8.76
N VAL A 39 -3.94 -9.55 -8.18
CA VAL A 39 -3.53 -10.24 -6.97
C VAL A 39 -2.30 -11.12 -7.22
N SER A 40 -2.23 -11.77 -8.38
CA SER A 40 -1.12 -12.70 -8.64
C SER A 40 0.23 -11.99 -8.62
N LYS A 41 0.30 -10.79 -9.21
CA LYS A 41 1.55 -10.03 -9.20
C LYS A 41 1.93 -9.60 -7.79
N MET A 42 0.93 -9.22 -7.00
CA MET A 42 1.19 -8.79 -5.62
C MET A 42 1.61 -9.96 -4.75
N GLU A 43 1.05 -11.15 -4.99
CA GLU A 43 1.46 -12.35 -4.24
C GLU A 43 2.90 -12.73 -4.54
N GLU A 44 3.32 -12.59 -5.81
CA GLU A 44 4.71 -12.82 -6.16
C GLU A 44 5.63 -11.83 -5.47
N LEU A 45 5.24 -10.57 -5.47
CA LEU A 45 6.03 -9.53 -4.82
C LEU A 45 6.10 -9.76 -3.32
N LYS A 46 4.98 -10.16 -2.71
CA LYS A 46 4.95 -10.50 -1.30
C LYS A 46 5.95 -11.58 -0.96
N ALA A 47 5.95 -12.66 -1.72
CA ALA A 47 6.88 -13.76 -1.48
C ALA A 47 8.32 -13.28 -1.59
N GLU A 48 8.61 -12.48 -2.60
CA GLU A 48 9.95 -11.94 -2.80
C GLU A 48 10.39 -11.09 -1.61
N LEU A 49 9.53 -10.17 -1.17
CA LEU A 49 9.91 -9.19 -0.17
C LEU A 49 9.95 -9.77 1.24
N GLU A 50 9.03 -10.68 1.54
CA GLU A 50 9.07 -11.35 2.84
C GLU A 50 10.33 -12.20 2.98
N LYS A 51 10.72 -12.85 1.90
CA LYS A 51 11.93 -13.66 1.92
C LYS A 51 13.19 -12.80 2.02
N ALA A 52 13.22 -11.71 1.27
CA ALA A 52 14.42 -10.87 1.21
C ALA A 52 14.64 -10.05 2.46
N TYR A 53 13.58 -9.56 3.09
CA TYR A 53 13.69 -8.57 4.16
C TYR A 53 13.04 -8.98 5.47
N GLY A 54 12.33 -10.08 5.50
CA GLY A 54 11.71 -10.57 6.73
C GLY A 54 10.57 -9.70 7.23
N ILE A 55 10.02 -8.87 6.38
CA ILE A 55 8.87 -8.03 6.72
C ILE A 55 7.57 -8.80 6.48
N GLN A 56 6.46 -8.19 6.85
CA GLN A 56 5.14 -8.75 6.61
C GLN A 56 4.46 -7.96 5.50
N VAL A 57 3.82 -8.68 4.58
CA VAL A 57 3.13 -8.06 3.45
C VAL A 57 1.71 -8.60 3.39
N MET A 58 0.74 -7.68 3.37
CA MET A 58 -0.66 -8.01 3.19
C MET A 58 -1.07 -7.61 1.78
N VAL A 59 -1.80 -8.48 1.10
CA VAL A 59 -2.24 -8.22 -0.27
C VAL A 59 -3.75 -8.06 -0.27
N ILE A 60 -4.24 -6.97 -0.87
CA ILE A 60 -5.67 -6.70 -0.99
C ILE A 60 -5.99 -6.49 -2.46
N GLY A 61 -6.81 -7.38 -3.01
CA GLY A 61 -7.25 -7.26 -4.41
C GLY A 61 -8.50 -6.40 -4.48
N LYS A 62 -8.34 -5.14 -4.87
CA LYS A 62 -9.45 -4.22 -5.02
C LYS A 62 -9.23 -3.30 -6.18
N ASP A 63 -10.32 -2.93 -6.83
CA ASP A 63 -10.31 -1.91 -7.88
C ASP A 63 -10.74 -0.59 -7.23
N LEU A 64 -9.76 0.29 -7.02
CA LEU A 64 -10.00 1.53 -6.31
C LEU A 64 -10.81 2.56 -7.11
N SER A 65 -11.15 2.23 -8.36
CA SER A 65 -12.07 3.07 -9.13
C SER A 65 -13.51 2.94 -8.63
N HIS A 66 -13.82 1.87 -7.88
CA HIS A 66 -15.14 1.72 -7.28
C HIS A 66 -15.25 2.58 -6.03
N PRO A 67 -16.36 3.31 -5.87
CA PRO A 67 -16.49 4.26 -4.74
C PRO A 67 -16.39 3.61 -3.37
N GLU A 68 -16.80 2.37 -3.22
CA GLU A 68 -16.77 1.68 -1.94
C GLU A 68 -15.43 1.03 -1.62
N ALA A 69 -14.52 0.96 -2.59
CA ALA A 69 -13.26 0.22 -2.40
C ALA A 69 -12.40 0.81 -1.28
N PRO A 70 -12.23 2.14 -1.17
CA PRO A 70 -11.40 2.66 -0.08
C PRO A 70 -11.90 2.26 1.30
N ALA A 71 -13.22 2.27 1.52
CA ALA A 71 -13.76 1.86 2.80
C ALA A 71 -13.53 0.37 3.05
N GLN A 72 -13.63 -0.44 2.01
CA GLN A 72 -13.37 -1.87 2.13
C GLN A 72 -11.92 -2.14 2.50
N VAL A 73 -10.99 -1.42 1.88
CA VAL A 73 -9.58 -1.54 2.21
C VAL A 73 -9.35 -1.14 3.66
N TYR A 74 -9.95 -0.04 4.10
CA TYR A 74 -9.85 0.40 5.47
C TYR A 74 -10.29 -0.69 6.44
N PHE A 75 -11.46 -1.30 6.16
CA PHE A 75 -11.98 -2.34 7.03
C PHE A 75 -11.05 -3.55 7.10
N GLU A 76 -10.50 -3.96 5.96
CA GLU A 76 -9.60 -5.11 5.96
C GLU A 76 -8.33 -4.82 6.77
N VAL A 77 -7.78 -3.63 6.60
CA VAL A 77 -6.57 -3.24 7.33
C VAL A 77 -6.85 -3.16 8.82
N LYS A 78 -7.97 -2.54 9.18
CA LYS A 78 -8.34 -2.37 10.58
C LYS A 78 -8.62 -3.73 11.24
N ASN A 79 -9.31 -4.60 10.54
CA ASN A 79 -9.61 -5.94 11.07
C ASN A 79 -8.35 -6.77 11.25
N ALA A 80 -7.32 -6.51 10.47
CA ALA A 80 -6.05 -7.18 10.62
C ALA A 80 -5.20 -6.60 11.75
N GLY A 81 -5.66 -5.53 12.38
CA GLY A 81 -4.93 -4.90 13.47
C GLY A 81 -3.73 -4.10 13.02
N ILE A 82 -3.73 -3.63 11.78
CA ILE A 82 -2.59 -2.94 11.20
C ILE A 82 -2.79 -1.45 11.27
N GLU A 83 -1.78 -0.74 11.78
CA GLU A 83 -1.72 0.71 11.70
C GLU A 83 -0.88 1.12 10.51
N ILE A 84 -1.39 2.06 9.71
CA ILE A 84 -0.70 2.53 8.52
C ILE A 84 0.01 3.85 8.86
N GLU A 85 1.32 3.89 8.71
CA GLU A 85 2.10 5.12 8.92
C GLU A 85 2.33 5.88 7.63
N TYR A 86 2.40 5.17 6.49
CA TYR A 86 2.65 5.82 5.21
C TYR A 86 1.59 5.39 4.21
N LEU A 87 0.94 6.36 3.58
CA LEU A 87 0.02 6.08 2.49
C LEU A 87 0.64 6.57 1.20
N ILE A 88 0.89 5.65 0.27
CA ILE A 88 1.42 6.00 -1.04
C ILE A 88 0.32 5.74 -2.06
N ASN A 89 -0.32 6.80 -2.46
CA ASN A 89 -1.46 6.72 -3.38
C ASN A 89 -0.95 6.78 -4.82
N ASN A 90 -0.59 5.62 -5.34
CA ASN A 90 -0.02 5.49 -6.68
C ASN A 90 -1.05 5.07 -7.71
N ALA A 91 -2.24 4.68 -7.30
CA ALA A 91 -3.31 4.31 -8.23
C ALA A 91 -3.95 5.59 -8.73
N GLY A 92 -3.32 6.29 -9.63
CA GLY A 92 -3.76 7.60 -10.05
C GLY A 92 -5.19 7.63 -10.54
N PHE A 93 -5.97 8.53 -9.99
CA PHE A 93 -7.31 8.77 -10.49
C PHE A 93 -7.19 9.53 -11.79
N GLY A 94 -8.04 9.21 -12.72
CA GLY A 94 -7.97 9.81 -14.03
C GLY A 94 -6.85 9.28 -14.89
N GLY A 95 -6.26 8.17 -14.49
CA GLY A 95 -5.26 7.49 -15.30
C GLY A 95 -3.94 8.20 -15.43
N ARG A 96 -3.63 9.08 -14.53
CA ARG A 96 -2.39 9.84 -14.64
C ARG A 96 -1.16 9.13 -14.12
N GLY A 97 -1.35 8.23 -13.18
CA GLY A 97 -0.22 7.53 -12.61
C GLY A 97 0.74 8.43 -11.86
N THR A 98 0.32 9.62 -11.50
CA THR A 98 1.14 10.55 -10.74
C THR A 98 0.80 10.46 -9.28
N PHE A 99 1.76 10.81 -8.45
CA PHE A 99 1.51 10.90 -7.03
C PHE A 99 0.68 12.11 -6.73
N ALA A 100 -0.26 11.95 -5.85
CA ALA A 100 -1.05 13.07 -5.37
C ALA A 100 -0.91 13.09 -3.87
N GLU A 101 -0.37 14.17 -3.38
CA GLU A 101 -0.35 14.41 -1.94
C GLU A 101 -1.69 14.97 -1.57
N ARG A 102 -2.43 14.25 -0.76
CA ARG A 102 -3.79 14.63 -0.41
C ARG A 102 -4.00 14.57 1.07
N PRO A 103 -4.90 15.43 1.58
CA PRO A 103 -5.27 15.31 2.98
C PRO A 103 -5.86 13.93 3.26
N MET A 104 -5.42 13.33 4.33
CA MET A 104 -5.87 12.00 4.71
C MET A 104 -7.38 11.91 4.84
N GLU A 105 -7.98 12.93 5.41
CA GLU A 105 -9.41 12.93 5.62
C GLU A 105 -10.21 12.87 4.33
N GLN A 106 -9.61 13.22 3.23
CA GLN A 106 -10.30 13.17 1.94
C GLN A 106 -10.15 11.82 1.25
N GLU A 107 -9.08 11.10 1.59
CA GLU A 107 -8.77 9.84 0.93
C GLU A 107 -9.17 8.66 1.79
N MET A 108 -8.62 8.61 2.96
CA MET A 108 -8.75 7.46 3.86
C MET A 108 -8.95 7.99 5.26
N MET A 109 -9.96 8.82 5.43
CA MET A 109 -10.13 9.58 6.65
C MET A 109 -10.21 8.74 7.92
N MET A 110 -10.46 7.46 7.79
CA MET A 110 -10.55 6.58 8.94
C MET A 110 -9.27 5.80 9.20
N ILE A 111 -8.25 6.04 8.38
CA ILE A 111 -6.94 5.41 8.57
C ILE A 111 -5.98 6.48 9.05
N ASN A 112 -5.32 6.22 10.16
CA ASN A 112 -4.35 7.16 10.71
C ASN A 112 -3.00 6.89 10.05
N VAL A 113 -2.63 7.73 9.10
CA VAL A 113 -1.42 7.52 8.32
C VAL A 113 -0.72 8.85 8.06
N ASP A 114 0.55 8.74 7.66
CA ASP A 114 1.29 9.86 7.08
C ASP A 114 1.25 9.71 5.58
N ILE A 115 1.08 10.83 4.88
CA ILE A 115 1.06 10.82 3.43
C ILE A 115 2.48 11.09 2.94
N VAL A 116 2.93 10.20 2.05
CA VAL A 116 4.25 10.35 1.44
C VAL A 116 4.07 10.83 0.02
N ALA A 117 4.67 11.97 -0.28
CA ALA A 117 4.70 12.53 -1.61
C ALA A 117 6.05 12.23 -2.23
N LEU A 118 6.02 11.61 -3.40
CA LEU A 118 7.25 11.20 -4.08
C LEU A 118 7.37 11.89 -5.42
#